data_b553418cde3e07feb920938094d769c4
#
_entry.id   b553418cde3e07feb920938094d769c4
#
_cell.length_a   1.000
_cell.length_b   1.000
_cell.length_c   1.000
_cell.angle_alpha   90.00
_cell.angle_beta   90.00
_cell.angle_gamma   90.00
#
_symmetry.space_group_name_H-M   'P 1'
#
loop_
_entity.id
_entity.type
_entity.pdbx_description
1 polymer ?
#
loop_
_entity_poly.entity_id
_entity_poly.type
_entity_poly.pdbx_seq_one_letter_code
_entity_poly.pdbx_strand_id
1 'polypeptide(L)'
;MRKAISAMAFGASLLATSAPAQTVQTAGGAVKGTDVGAVSAFLGIPYAAPPVGENRWRAPQPAKPWTGQRDASNYAPDCAQAPFPPDSAPIQTTPSEDCLYLNVWKPAAARAGAKLPVMVWVHGGGFVNGGSSPAVYSGQNFARDGVVLVSLNYRLGRYGFFAHPALAAEGFGGNFGFLDQIAALKWVQANVAAFGGDPANVTVFGESAGGMSMHMLLQAPEARGLFHKVIIESGGGRDRTLPMPTIATAAKAGEAFAPGLDATALRALPEEKVTADLSMMTMAKPGYSGPMVDGRTIFGASIDAIAAGLYAKVPVMV
;
A
#
# COMPACT_ATOMS: atom_id res chain seq x y z
N MET A 1 -71.08 -35.80 -5.51
CA MET A 1 -70.34 -34.95 -6.48
C MET A 1 -69.49 -33.93 -5.69
N ARG A 2 -68.21 -34.20 -5.48
CA ARG A 2 -67.27 -33.22 -4.85
C ARG A 2 -66.46 -32.63 -5.95
N LYS A 3 -66.55 -31.30 -6.12
CA LYS A 3 -65.69 -30.51 -7.06
C LYS A 3 -64.38 -30.24 -6.40
N ALA A 4 -63.28 -30.71 -6.99
CA ALA A 4 -61.92 -30.31 -6.61
C ALA A 4 -61.58 -28.96 -7.24
N ILE A 5 -61.17 -28.01 -6.44
CA ILE A 5 -60.66 -26.74 -6.88
C ILE A 5 -59.12 -26.85 -6.85
N SER A 6 -58.47 -26.85 -8.04
CA SER A 6 -57.04 -26.76 -8.19
C SER A 6 -56.58 -25.30 -8.05
N ALA A 7 -55.79 -25.01 -7.02
CA ALA A 7 -55.13 -23.73 -6.88
C ALA A 7 -53.80 -23.77 -7.65
N MET A 8 -53.66 -22.99 -8.71
CA MET A 8 -52.42 -22.74 -9.40
C MET A 8 -51.62 -21.70 -8.59
N ALA A 9 -50.51 -22.13 -8.01
CA ALA A 9 -49.53 -21.20 -7.41
C ALA A 9 -48.62 -20.64 -8.50
N PHE A 10 -48.78 -19.36 -8.79
CA PHE A 10 -47.84 -18.60 -9.63
C PHE A 10 -46.56 -18.29 -8.80
N GLY A 11 -45.50 -19.03 -9.06
CA GLY A 11 -44.18 -18.73 -8.54
C GLY A 11 -43.58 -17.53 -9.27
N ALA A 12 -43.56 -16.35 -8.65
CA ALA A 12 -42.83 -15.20 -9.16
C ALA A 12 -41.34 -15.47 -8.94
N SER A 13 -40.61 -15.87 -9.98
CA SER A 13 -39.15 -15.88 -9.99
C SER A 13 -38.67 -14.42 -9.98
N LEU A 14 -38.18 -13.94 -8.82
CA LEU A 14 -37.42 -12.72 -8.72
C LEU A 14 -36.08 -12.93 -9.45
N LEU A 15 -35.99 -12.45 -10.68
CA LEU A 15 -34.75 -12.30 -11.39
C LEU A 15 -33.94 -11.22 -10.59
N ALA A 16 -32.91 -11.64 -9.86
CA ALA A 16 -31.95 -10.76 -9.27
C ALA A 16 -31.21 -10.06 -10.41
N THR A 17 -31.66 -8.87 -10.77
CA THR A 17 -30.90 -7.98 -11.66
C THR A 17 -29.63 -7.57 -10.92
N SER A 18 -28.48 -8.05 -11.36
CA SER A 18 -27.21 -7.53 -10.90
C SER A 18 -27.20 -6.01 -11.17
N ALA A 19 -27.05 -5.20 -10.11
CA ALA A 19 -26.87 -3.79 -10.28
C ALA A 19 -25.63 -3.54 -11.18
N PRO A 20 -25.65 -2.56 -12.09
CA PRO A 20 -24.51 -2.28 -12.93
C PRO A 20 -23.33 -1.88 -12.05
N ALA A 21 -22.14 -2.42 -12.38
CA ALA A 21 -20.89 -2.11 -11.68
C ALA A 21 -20.72 -0.60 -11.52
N GLN A 22 -20.40 -0.16 -10.30
CA GLN A 22 -20.33 1.28 -9.99
C GLN A 22 -19.11 1.93 -10.66
N THR A 23 -19.32 3.17 -11.11
CA THR A 23 -18.25 4.04 -11.59
C THR A 23 -18.05 5.16 -10.59
N VAL A 24 -16.79 5.43 -10.23
CA VAL A 24 -16.39 6.51 -9.33
C VAL A 24 -15.41 7.42 -10.07
N GLN A 25 -15.63 8.73 -9.99
CA GLN A 25 -14.71 9.73 -10.54
C GLN A 25 -13.62 10.04 -9.51
N THR A 26 -12.37 9.77 -9.87
CA THR A 26 -11.18 10.17 -9.10
C THR A 26 -10.50 11.37 -9.75
N ALA A 27 -9.53 11.96 -9.06
CA ALA A 27 -8.70 13.03 -9.62
C ALA A 27 -7.90 12.57 -10.87
N GLY A 28 -7.57 11.26 -10.95
CA GLY A 28 -6.86 10.67 -12.09
C GLY A 28 -7.76 10.31 -13.28
N GLY A 29 -9.07 10.15 -13.07
CA GLY A 29 -10.05 9.71 -14.07
C GLY A 29 -11.12 8.79 -13.47
N ALA A 30 -12.06 8.35 -14.30
CA ALA A 30 -13.13 7.43 -13.87
C ALA A 30 -12.60 6.01 -13.68
N VAL A 31 -13.03 5.34 -12.61
CA VAL A 31 -12.76 3.92 -12.33
C VAL A 31 -14.06 3.13 -12.24
N LYS A 32 -14.10 1.96 -12.84
CA LYS A 32 -15.25 1.04 -12.78
C LYS A 32 -14.88 -0.17 -11.94
N GLY A 33 -15.55 -0.32 -10.80
CA GLY A 33 -15.36 -1.44 -9.89
C GLY A 33 -16.28 -2.62 -10.19
N THR A 34 -16.32 -3.55 -9.25
CA THR A 34 -17.20 -4.74 -9.24
C THR A 34 -18.05 -4.72 -7.99
N ASP A 35 -19.34 -5.01 -8.13
CA ASP A 35 -20.25 -5.17 -7.00
C ASP A 35 -20.35 -6.65 -6.62
N VAL A 36 -20.12 -6.97 -5.34
CA VAL A 36 -20.26 -8.30 -4.76
C VAL A 36 -21.23 -8.20 -3.58
N GLY A 37 -22.49 -8.45 -3.84
CA GLY A 37 -23.56 -8.30 -2.85
C GLY A 37 -23.70 -6.86 -2.36
N ALA A 38 -23.52 -6.65 -1.06
CA ALA A 38 -23.64 -5.33 -0.44
C ALA A 38 -22.33 -4.49 -0.49
N VAL A 39 -21.31 -4.96 -1.22
CA VAL A 39 -19.98 -4.32 -1.29
C VAL A 39 -19.62 -4.02 -2.72
N SER A 40 -19.03 -2.84 -2.95
CA SER A 40 -18.35 -2.50 -4.20
C SER A 40 -16.84 -2.52 -3.96
N ALA A 41 -16.10 -3.20 -4.84
CA ALA A 41 -14.65 -3.28 -4.85
C ALA A 41 -14.09 -2.57 -6.08
N PHE A 42 -13.05 -1.77 -5.89
CA PHE A 42 -12.29 -1.09 -6.92
C PHE A 42 -10.83 -1.48 -6.73
N LEU A 43 -10.29 -2.30 -7.61
CA LEU A 43 -8.98 -2.93 -7.46
C LEU A 43 -8.01 -2.39 -8.52
N GLY A 44 -6.73 -2.26 -8.16
CA GLY A 44 -5.68 -1.87 -9.11
C GLY A 44 -5.76 -0.42 -9.58
N ILE A 45 -6.10 0.53 -8.69
CA ILE A 45 -6.10 1.96 -9.00
C ILE A 45 -4.69 2.52 -8.84
N PRO A 46 -4.08 3.14 -9.87
CA PRO A 46 -2.75 3.74 -9.74
C PRO A 46 -2.82 5.00 -8.85
N TYR A 47 -1.97 5.07 -7.84
CA TYR A 47 -1.81 6.26 -7.00
C TYR A 47 -0.54 7.05 -7.34
N ALA A 48 0.39 6.44 -8.08
CA ALA A 48 1.61 7.06 -8.59
C ALA A 48 1.95 6.53 -9.98
N ALA A 49 2.87 7.18 -10.67
CA ALA A 49 3.42 6.70 -11.93
C ALA A 49 4.24 5.42 -11.70
N PRO A 50 4.35 4.52 -12.70
CA PRO A 50 5.21 3.35 -12.61
C PRO A 50 6.64 3.71 -12.19
N PRO A 51 7.20 3.07 -11.14
CA PRO A 51 8.54 3.34 -10.64
C PRO A 51 9.62 2.60 -11.43
N VAL A 52 9.53 2.60 -12.74
CA VAL A 52 10.38 1.87 -13.67
C VAL A 52 11.32 2.80 -14.45
N GLY A 53 12.41 2.30 -14.99
CA GLY A 53 13.36 3.06 -15.79
C GLY A 53 13.88 4.26 -15.01
N GLU A 54 13.71 5.47 -15.55
CA GLU A 54 14.14 6.71 -14.91
C GLU A 54 13.49 6.99 -13.54
N ASN A 55 12.33 6.39 -13.26
CA ASN A 55 11.64 6.52 -11.97
C ASN A 55 12.14 5.50 -10.92
N ARG A 56 12.91 4.48 -11.32
CA ARG A 56 13.51 3.54 -10.37
C ARG A 56 14.40 4.32 -9.39
N TRP A 57 14.22 4.07 -8.09
CA TRP A 57 14.92 4.77 -7.00
C TRP A 57 14.73 6.29 -6.99
N ARG A 58 13.56 6.76 -7.40
CA ARG A 58 13.09 8.12 -7.19
C ARG A 58 11.87 8.12 -6.27
N ALA A 59 11.58 9.28 -5.67
CA ALA A 59 10.30 9.50 -5.01
C ALA A 59 9.16 9.21 -6.00
N PRO A 60 7.99 8.69 -5.53
CA PRO A 60 6.87 8.40 -6.40
C PRO A 60 6.43 9.68 -7.15
N GLN A 61 6.29 9.55 -8.45
CA GLN A 61 5.85 10.62 -9.32
C GLN A 61 4.32 10.59 -9.48
N PRO A 62 3.65 11.70 -9.75
CA PRO A 62 2.22 11.71 -9.97
C PRO A 62 1.79 10.74 -11.08
N ALA A 63 0.72 9.97 -10.84
CA ALA A 63 0.11 9.15 -11.88
C ALA A 63 -0.40 10.03 -13.03
N LYS A 64 -0.23 9.56 -14.27
CA LYS A 64 -0.80 10.26 -15.43
C LYS A 64 -2.32 10.11 -15.40
N PRO A 65 -3.08 11.21 -15.51
CA PRO A 65 -4.52 11.13 -15.68
C PRO A 65 -4.90 10.35 -16.94
N TRP A 66 -6.04 9.66 -16.88
CA TRP A 66 -6.57 8.92 -18.02
C TRP A 66 -7.92 9.45 -18.46
N THR A 67 -8.22 9.28 -19.75
CA THR A 67 -9.52 9.57 -20.34
C THR A 67 -10.36 8.30 -20.38
N GLY A 68 -11.68 8.44 -20.39
CA GLY A 68 -12.59 7.30 -20.36
C GLY A 68 -12.65 6.64 -18.99
N GLN A 69 -13.03 5.36 -18.99
CA GLN A 69 -13.27 4.58 -17.79
C GLN A 69 -12.21 3.48 -17.67
N ARG A 70 -11.44 3.50 -16.58
CA ARG A 70 -10.48 2.44 -16.26
C ARG A 70 -11.20 1.28 -15.58
N ASP A 71 -10.96 0.06 -16.05
CA ASP A 71 -11.41 -1.14 -15.37
C ASP A 71 -10.61 -1.31 -14.05
N ALA A 72 -11.33 -1.43 -12.95
CA ALA A 72 -10.83 -1.65 -11.60
C ALA A 72 -11.47 -2.90 -10.99
N SER A 73 -11.65 -3.96 -11.77
CA SER A 73 -12.23 -5.23 -11.34
C SER A 73 -11.21 -6.25 -10.84
N ASN A 74 -9.92 -6.04 -11.13
CA ASN A 74 -8.84 -6.95 -10.79
C ASN A 74 -7.71 -6.25 -10.05
N TYR A 75 -7.01 -6.97 -9.19
CA TYR A 75 -5.77 -6.50 -8.60
C TYR A 75 -4.74 -6.19 -9.70
N ALA A 76 -4.01 -5.11 -9.52
CA ALA A 76 -2.80 -4.87 -10.27
C ALA A 76 -1.63 -5.69 -9.67
N PRO A 77 -0.49 -5.81 -10.35
CA PRO A 77 0.67 -6.52 -9.82
C PRO A 77 1.09 -6.07 -8.43
N ASP A 78 1.41 -7.02 -7.56
CA ASP A 78 2.16 -6.75 -6.33
C ASP A 78 3.60 -6.37 -6.69
N CYS A 79 4.33 -5.74 -5.75
CA CYS A 79 5.65 -5.21 -6.04
C CYS A 79 6.69 -6.32 -6.24
N ALA A 80 7.66 -6.05 -7.12
CA ALA A 80 8.76 -6.94 -7.45
C ALA A 80 9.45 -7.48 -6.19
N GLN A 81 9.52 -8.80 -6.08
CA GLN A 81 10.01 -9.54 -4.92
C GLN A 81 10.40 -10.96 -5.31
N ALA A 82 11.33 -11.57 -4.56
CA ALA A 82 11.60 -12.99 -4.69
C ALA A 82 10.45 -13.85 -4.12
N PRO A 83 10.21 -15.05 -4.64
CA PRO A 83 9.21 -15.95 -4.09
C PRO A 83 9.42 -16.24 -2.61
N PHE A 84 8.33 -16.26 -1.83
CA PHE A 84 8.33 -16.62 -0.42
C PHE A 84 7.24 -17.67 -0.14
N PRO A 85 7.46 -18.96 -0.48
CA PRO A 85 6.44 -20.01 -0.36
C PRO A 85 5.85 -20.21 1.05
N PRO A 86 6.60 -19.97 2.17
CA PRO A 86 6.04 -20.14 3.52
C PRO A 86 5.06 -19.04 3.94
N ASP A 87 4.73 -18.06 3.07
CA ASP A 87 3.85 -16.95 3.42
C ASP A 87 2.44 -17.44 3.79
N SER A 88 1.94 -17.00 4.94
CA SER A 88 0.57 -17.24 5.38
C SER A 88 -0.46 -16.36 4.65
N ALA A 89 0.00 -15.31 3.98
CA ALA A 89 -0.77 -14.38 3.18
C ALA A 89 -0.17 -14.26 1.75
N PRO A 90 -0.20 -15.36 0.95
CA PRO A 90 0.45 -15.39 -0.35
C PRO A 90 -0.19 -14.38 -1.30
N ILE A 91 0.66 -13.66 -2.03
CA ILE A 91 0.23 -12.75 -3.10
C ILE A 91 -0.49 -13.54 -4.20
N GLN A 92 -1.47 -12.88 -4.85
CA GLN A 92 -2.31 -13.50 -5.88
C GLN A 92 -1.99 -13.02 -7.30
N THR A 93 -1.00 -12.14 -7.44
CA THR A 93 -0.60 -11.59 -8.74
C THR A 93 0.86 -11.94 -9.04
N THR A 94 1.25 -11.86 -10.32
CA THR A 94 2.65 -11.91 -10.70
C THR A 94 3.30 -10.59 -10.30
N PRO A 95 4.37 -10.60 -9.49
CA PRO A 95 5.07 -9.38 -9.09
C PRO A 95 5.64 -8.59 -10.27
N SER A 96 5.70 -7.26 -10.11
CA SER A 96 6.27 -6.36 -11.12
C SER A 96 6.86 -5.11 -10.46
N GLU A 97 7.79 -4.43 -11.12
CA GLU A 97 8.21 -3.08 -10.70
C GLU A 97 7.06 -2.06 -10.85
N ASP A 98 6.21 -2.21 -11.87
CA ASP A 98 5.00 -1.39 -12.01
C ASP A 98 3.93 -1.87 -11.04
N CYS A 99 4.00 -1.40 -9.81
CA CYS A 99 3.21 -1.91 -8.69
C CYS A 99 2.55 -0.85 -7.80
N LEU A 100 2.69 0.44 -8.10
CA LEU A 100 2.17 1.50 -7.22
C LEU A 100 0.67 1.69 -7.38
N TYR A 101 -0.07 0.68 -6.93
CA TYR A 101 -1.52 0.58 -7.00
C TYR A 101 -2.13 0.40 -5.62
N LEU A 102 -3.39 0.80 -5.49
CA LEU A 102 -4.20 0.60 -4.31
C LEU A 102 -5.57 0.02 -4.67
N ASN A 103 -6.27 -0.47 -3.66
CA ASN A 103 -7.60 -1.06 -3.79
C ASN A 103 -8.54 -0.37 -2.80
N VAL A 104 -9.81 -0.24 -3.16
CA VAL A 104 -10.84 0.39 -2.33
C VAL A 104 -12.06 -0.53 -2.24
N TRP A 105 -12.52 -0.82 -1.03
CA TRP A 105 -13.81 -1.48 -0.76
C TRP A 105 -14.71 -0.50 -0.02
N LYS A 106 -15.98 -0.48 -0.38
CA LYS A 106 -16.99 0.35 0.27
C LYS A 106 -18.34 -0.35 0.30
N PRO A 107 -19.26 0.04 1.19
CA PRO A 107 -20.66 -0.38 1.07
C PRO A 107 -21.22 0.01 -0.32
N ALA A 108 -21.87 -0.90 -1.00
CA ALA A 108 -22.43 -0.63 -2.34
C ALA A 108 -23.43 0.54 -2.32
N ALA A 109 -24.16 0.72 -1.22
CA ALA A 109 -25.09 1.82 -1.04
C ALA A 109 -24.42 3.18 -0.77
N ALA A 110 -23.14 3.22 -0.38
CA ALA A 110 -22.44 4.46 -0.07
C ALA A 110 -22.29 5.34 -1.31
N ARG A 111 -22.52 6.66 -1.14
CA ARG A 111 -22.40 7.67 -2.19
C ARG A 111 -21.36 8.71 -1.75
N ALA A 112 -20.88 9.49 -2.70
CA ALA A 112 -20.02 10.63 -2.40
C ALA A 112 -20.66 11.51 -1.30
N GLY A 113 -19.84 11.88 -0.30
CA GLY A 113 -20.31 12.68 0.84
C GLY A 113 -20.96 11.90 1.99
N ALA A 114 -21.01 10.56 1.96
CA ALA A 114 -21.58 9.75 3.05
C ALA A 114 -20.77 9.84 4.36
N LYS A 115 -19.51 10.32 4.31
CA LYS A 115 -18.60 10.50 5.46
C LYS A 115 -18.40 9.25 6.31
N LEU A 116 -18.27 8.10 5.66
CA LEU A 116 -17.94 6.84 6.32
C LEU A 116 -16.51 6.88 6.87
N PRO A 117 -16.22 6.18 7.98
CA PRO A 117 -14.86 6.01 8.45
C PRO A 117 -14.02 5.33 7.38
N VAL A 118 -12.76 5.76 7.28
CA VAL A 118 -11.78 5.21 6.34
C VAL A 118 -10.71 4.46 7.11
N MET A 119 -10.37 3.26 6.68
CA MET A 119 -9.23 2.51 7.18
C MET A 119 -8.26 2.22 6.03
N VAL A 120 -6.97 2.43 6.26
CA VAL A 120 -5.91 2.21 5.26
C VAL A 120 -4.97 1.14 5.76
N TRP A 121 -4.96 0.00 5.06
CA TRP A 121 -4.13 -1.16 5.36
C TRP A 121 -2.76 -1.07 4.70
N VAL A 122 -1.70 -1.27 5.49
CA VAL A 122 -0.32 -1.42 5.03
C VAL A 122 0.16 -2.82 5.39
N HIS A 123 0.47 -3.63 4.39
CA HIS A 123 0.86 -5.03 4.58
C HIS A 123 2.25 -5.20 5.20
N GLY A 124 2.50 -6.37 5.80
CA GLY A 124 3.76 -6.79 6.36
C GLY A 124 4.72 -7.41 5.34
N GLY A 125 5.54 -8.35 5.80
CA GLY A 125 6.49 -9.09 4.95
C GLY A 125 7.94 -8.59 5.01
N GLY A 126 8.36 -8.02 6.13
CA GLY A 126 9.76 -7.64 6.40
C GLY A 126 10.32 -6.58 5.45
N PHE A 127 9.47 -5.81 4.78
CA PHE A 127 9.84 -4.86 3.72
C PHE A 127 10.47 -5.49 2.48
N VAL A 128 10.43 -6.80 2.33
CA VAL A 128 11.03 -7.54 1.22
C VAL A 128 10.03 -8.43 0.48
N ASN A 129 8.94 -8.83 1.14
CA ASN A 129 7.86 -9.64 0.59
C ASN A 129 6.50 -9.02 0.92
N GLY A 130 5.42 -9.58 0.35
CA GLY A 130 4.06 -9.19 0.62
C GLY A 130 3.43 -8.38 -0.52
N GLY A 131 2.19 -7.96 -0.29
CA GLY A 131 1.39 -7.20 -1.26
C GLY A 131 -0.01 -6.94 -0.75
N SER A 132 -0.81 -6.27 -1.55
CA SER A 132 -2.20 -5.95 -1.23
C SER A 132 -3.22 -6.94 -1.81
N SER A 133 -2.75 -7.91 -2.62
CA SER A 133 -3.62 -8.89 -3.29
C SER A 133 -4.01 -10.12 -2.44
N PRO A 134 -3.33 -10.51 -1.33
CA PRO A 134 -3.72 -11.69 -0.56
C PRO A 134 -5.20 -11.69 -0.17
N ALA A 135 -5.85 -12.85 -0.30
CA ALA A 135 -7.29 -12.99 -0.03
C ALA A 135 -7.68 -12.60 1.40
N VAL A 136 -6.77 -12.83 2.36
CA VAL A 136 -6.98 -12.47 3.77
C VAL A 136 -7.05 -10.96 4.00
N TYR A 137 -6.56 -10.14 3.07
CA TYR A 137 -6.60 -8.68 3.13
C TYR A 137 -7.81 -8.08 2.40
N SER A 138 -8.76 -8.91 1.95
CA SER A 138 -10.00 -8.42 1.34
C SER A 138 -10.75 -7.49 2.28
N GLY A 139 -11.08 -6.29 1.79
CA GLY A 139 -11.83 -5.29 2.54
C GLY A 139 -13.33 -5.53 2.64
N GLN A 140 -13.84 -6.66 2.15
CA GLN A 140 -15.29 -6.92 2.08
C GLN A 140 -15.99 -6.87 3.44
N ASN A 141 -15.35 -7.41 4.50
CA ASN A 141 -15.94 -7.41 5.83
C ASN A 141 -16.01 -5.99 6.41
N PHE A 142 -14.93 -5.22 6.28
CA PHE A 142 -14.93 -3.79 6.67
C PHE A 142 -16.03 -3.01 5.94
N ALA A 143 -16.18 -3.24 4.65
CA ALA A 143 -17.21 -2.56 3.86
C ALA A 143 -18.63 -2.96 4.29
N ARG A 144 -18.89 -4.23 4.66
CA ARG A 144 -20.17 -4.66 5.24
C ARG A 144 -20.48 -3.96 6.55
N ASP A 145 -19.44 -3.66 7.35
CA ASP A 145 -19.55 -2.97 8.64
C ASP A 145 -19.58 -1.44 8.49
N GLY A 146 -19.71 -0.91 7.27
CA GLY A 146 -19.86 0.52 7.00
C GLY A 146 -18.55 1.30 6.93
N VAL A 147 -17.41 0.64 6.75
CA VAL A 147 -16.08 1.26 6.62
C VAL A 147 -15.65 1.28 5.17
N VAL A 148 -15.03 2.36 4.71
CA VAL A 148 -14.26 2.36 3.46
C VAL A 148 -12.86 1.84 3.75
N LEU A 149 -12.53 0.64 3.26
CA LEU A 149 -11.17 0.11 3.37
C LEU A 149 -10.36 0.45 2.11
N VAL A 150 -9.12 0.88 2.34
CA VAL A 150 -8.10 1.03 1.29
C VAL A 150 -6.94 0.12 1.64
N SER A 151 -6.44 -0.69 0.69
CA SER A 151 -5.15 -1.36 0.81
C SER A 151 -4.22 -0.89 -0.29
N LEU A 152 -2.91 -0.93 -0.06
CA LEU A 152 -1.94 -0.39 -1.00
C LEU A 152 -0.72 -1.30 -1.12
N ASN A 153 -0.11 -1.30 -2.31
CA ASN A 153 1.25 -1.78 -2.51
C ASN A 153 2.25 -0.64 -2.27
N TYR A 154 3.46 -0.99 -1.87
CA TYR A 154 4.61 -0.10 -1.78
C TYR A 154 5.87 -0.86 -2.18
N ARG A 155 6.86 -0.18 -2.72
CA ARG A 155 8.10 -0.83 -3.19
C ARG A 155 8.82 -1.55 -2.06
N LEU A 156 9.30 -2.73 -2.38
CA LEU A 156 9.92 -3.68 -1.46
C LEU A 156 11.41 -3.88 -1.76
N GLY A 157 12.12 -4.50 -0.83
CA GLY A 157 13.49 -4.88 -1.01
C GLY A 157 14.39 -3.73 -1.46
N ARG A 158 15.26 -4.00 -2.40
CA ARG A 158 16.14 -2.95 -2.97
C ARG A 158 15.40 -1.92 -3.81
N TYR A 159 14.19 -2.20 -4.30
CA TYR A 159 13.39 -1.18 -4.98
C TYR A 159 12.84 -0.13 -4.02
N GLY A 160 12.49 -0.53 -2.79
CA GLY A 160 11.87 0.32 -1.79
C GLY A 160 12.84 0.91 -0.78
N PHE A 161 13.92 0.18 -0.45
CA PHE A 161 14.83 0.52 0.65
C PHE A 161 16.28 0.28 0.21
N PHE A 162 16.82 1.25 -0.49
CA PHE A 162 18.15 1.15 -1.10
C PHE A 162 18.84 2.51 -1.15
N ALA A 163 20.05 2.57 -0.61
CA ALA A 163 20.93 3.73 -0.74
C ALA A 163 22.20 3.32 -1.49
N HIS A 164 22.72 4.20 -2.34
CA HIS A 164 23.94 4.02 -3.08
C HIS A 164 24.62 5.39 -3.26
N PRO A 165 25.95 5.51 -3.24
CA PRO A 165 26.65 6.80 -3.42
C PRO A 165 26.21 7.54 -4.69
N ALA A 166 26.03 6.83 -5.81
CA ALA A 166 25.58 7.42 -7.06
C ALA A 166 24.16 8.02 -6.99
N LEU A 167 23.24 7.39 -6.23
CA LEU A 167 21.89 7.93 -6.02
C LEU A 167 21.89 9.09 -5.02
N ALA A 168 22.77 9.07 -4.03
CA ALA A 168 22.93 10.16 -3.08
C ALA A 168 23.38 11.45 -3.77
N ALA A 169 24.21 11.36 -4.81
CA ALA A 169 24.62 12.50 -5.63
C ALA A 169 23.43 13.17 -6.37
N GLU A 170 22.35 12.43 -6.62
CA GLU A 170 21.10 12.96 -7.16
C GLU A 170 20.10 13.45 -6.07
N GLY A 171 20.50 13.41 -4.78
CA GLY A 171 19.66 13.85 -3.66
C GLY A 171 18.62 12.84 -3.18
N PHE A 172 18.75 11.56 -3.52
CA PHE A 172 17.79 10.52 -3.12
C PHE A 172 18.16 9.82 -1.82
N GLY A 173 17.17 9.73 -0.91
CA GLY A 173 17.36 9.31 0.48
C GLY A 173 17.22 7.82 0.79
N GLY A 174 16.75 6.97 -0.13
CA GLY A 174 16.73 5.51 0.04
C GLY A 174 15.49 4.87 0.66
N ASN A 175 14.56 5.60 1.29
CA ASN A 175 13.32 5.08 1.87
C ASN A 175 12.11 5.23 0.91
N PHE A 176 12.24 4.78 -0.33
CA PHE A 176 11.23 4.97 -1.38
C PHE A 176 9.91 4.30 -1.03
N GLY A 177 9.93 3.12 -0.39
CA GLY A 177 8.72 2.41 0.04
C GLY A 177 7.88 3.22 1.03
N PHE A 178 8.49 3.99 1.93
CA PHE A 178 7.73 4.90 2.82
C PHE A 178 7.20 6.12 2.07
N LEU A 179 7.94 6.64 1.11
CA LEU A 179 7.44 7.71 0.24
C LEU A 179 6.23 7.24 -0.58
N ASP A 180 6.20 5.97 -1.00
CA ASP A 180 5.06 5.36 -1.68
C ASP A 180 3.83 5.32 -0.78
N GLN A 181 4.00 4.90 0.49
CA GLN A 181 2.90 4.90 1.48
C GLN A 181 2.36 6.31 1.70
N ILE A 182 3.23 7.31 1.81
CA ILE A 182 2.83 8.73 1.94
C ILE A 182 2.08 9.19 0.68
N ALA A 183 2.52 8.81 -0.51
CA ALA A 183 1.85 9.14 -1.76
C ALA A 183 0.45 8.50 -1.84
N ALA A 184 0.31 7.24 -1.40
CA ALA A 184 -0.99 6.58 -1.31
C ALA A 184 -1.92 7.28 -0.31
N LEU A 185 -1.42 7.74 0.84
CA LEU A 185 -2.21 8.53 1.79
C LEU A 185 -2.63 9.88 1.22
N LYS A 186 -1.78 10.56 0.45
CA LYS A 186 -2.16 11.77 -0.30
C LYS A 186 -3.26 11.49 -1.31
N TRP A 187 -3.19 10.33 -2.00
CA TRP A 187 -4.24 9.89 -2.89
C TRP A 187 -5.56 9.66 -2.12
N VAL A 188 -5.52 9.03 -0.95
CA VAL A 188 -6.70 8.83 -0.07
C VAL A 188 -7.34 10.17 0.27
N GLN A 189 -6.55 11.15 0.72
CA GLN A 189 -7.05 12.49 1.06
C GLN A 189 -7.76 13.17 -0.13
N ALA A 190 -7.22 13.00 -1.34
CA ALA A 190 -7.77 13.65 -2.54
C ALA A 190 -9.02 12.93 -3.09
N ASN A 191 -9.21 11.63 -2.84
CA ASN A 191 -10.16 10.82 -3.61
C ASN A 191 -11.20 10.07 -2.78
N VAL A 192 -10.94 9.78 -1.50
CA VAL A 192 -11.79 8.86 -0.72
C VAL A 192 -13.21 9.35 -0.52
N ALA A 193 -13.43 10.67 -0.56
CA ALA A 193 -14.77 11.28 -0.49
C ALA A 193 -15.68 10.86 -1.67
N ALA A 194 -15.09 10.63 -2.85
CA ALA A 194 -15.82 10.13 -4.01
C ALA A 194 -16.34 8.69 -3.81
N PHE A 195 -15.64 7.90 -2.96
CA PHE A 195 -16.05 6.57 -2.55
C PHE A 195 -16.99 6.56 -1.34
N GLY A 196 -17.34 7.73 -0.80
CA GLY A 196 -18.20 7.88 0.37
C GLY A 196 -17.44 7.91 1.71
N GLY A 197 -16.11 7.87 1.70
CA GLY A 197 -15.28 7.99 2.90
C GLY A 197 -15.12 9.42 3.39
N ASP A 198 -14.76 9.58 4.65
CA ASP A 198 -14.45 10.87 5.26
C ASP A 198 -12.92 11.07 5.30
N PRO A 199 -12.35 11.99 4.49
CA PRO A 199 -10.93 12.30 4.54
C PRO A 199 -10.47 12.86 5.90
N ALA A 200 -11.39 13.38 6.74
CA ALA A 200 -11.10 13.84 8.10
C ALA A 200 -11.18 12.71 9.15
N ASN A 201 -11.50 11.47 8.76
CA ASN A 201 -11.61 10.33 9.68
C ASN A 201 -10.88 9.09 9.12
N VAL A 202 -9.58 9.23 8.90
CA VAL A 202 -8.69 8.20 8.34
C VAL A 202 -7.91 7.52 9.48
N THR A 203 -8.03 6.21 9.59
CA THR A 203 -7.21 5.35 10.45
C THR A 203 -6.22 4.59 9.58
N VAL A 204 -4.92 4.70 9.85
CA VAL A 204 -3.90 3.84 9.21
C VAL A 204 -3.59 2.66 10.13
N PHE A 205 -3.43 1.47 9.56
CA PHE A 205 -3.11 0.29 10.33
C PHE A 205 -2.27 -0.69 9.51
N GLY A 206 -1.51 -1.53 10.22
CA GLY A 206 -0.65 -2.50 9.56
C GLY A 206 -0.05 -3.48 10.54
N GLU A 207 0.33 -4.63 10.01
CA GLU A 207 0.90 -5.74 10.77
C GLU A 207 2.38 -5.93 10.43
N SER A 208 3.21 -6.35 11.41
CA SER A 208 4.63 -6.65 11.22
C SER A 208 5.38 -5.46 10.62
N ALA A 209 5.99 -5.58 9.43
CA ALA A 209 6.60 -4.46 8.71
C ALA A 209 5.60 -3.34 8.41
N GLY A 210 4.30 -3.65 8.20
CA GLY A 210 3.23 -2.65 8.13
C GLY A 210 3.03 -1.93 9.46
N GLY A 211 3.08 -2.64 10.59
CA GLY A 211 3.07 -2.05 11.92
C GLY A 211 4.31 -1.18 12.18
N MET A 212 5.50 -1.62 11.74
CA MET A 212 6.71 -0.79 11.74
C MET A 212 6.55 0.47 10.88
N SER A 213 5.87 0.36 9.74
CA SER A 213 5.55 1.51 8.88
C SER A 213 4.71 2.55 9.61
N MET A 214 3.81 2.13 10.51
CA MET A 214 3.02 3.07 11.32
C MET A 214 3.92 3.96 12.19
N HIS A 215 4.96 3.39 12.81
CA HIS A 215 5.94 4.18 13.55
C HIS A 215 6.67 5.19 12.66
N MET A 216 6.96 4.81 11.41
CA MET A 216 7.64 5.70 10.45
C MET A 216 6.71 6.82 9.97
N LEU A 217 5.46 6.51 9.66
CA LEU A 217 4.45 7.50 9.30
C LEU A 217 4.19 8.51 10.42
N LEU A 218 4.21 8.06 11.68
CA LEU A 218 4.07 8.93 12.85
C LEU A 218 5.23 9.93 12.98
N GLN A 219 6.46 9.56 12.54
CA GLN A 219 7.62 10.45 12.55
C GLN A 219 7.65 11.38 11.35
N ALA A 220 7.19 10.93 10.17
CA ALA A 220 7.35 11.61 8.91
C ALA A 220 6.58 12.95 8.85
N PRO A 221 7.25 14.10 8.71
CA PRO A 221 6.57 15.40 8.59
C PRO A 221 5.61 15.45 7.41
N GLU A 222 5.95 14.79 6.30
CA GLU A 222 5.16 14.76 5.07
C GLU A 222 3.86 13.93 5.20
N ALA A 223 3.74 13.10 6.24
CA ALA A 223 2.55 12.30 6.52
C ALA A 223 1.58 13.01 7.50
N ARG A 224 1.99 14.12 8.10
CA ARG A 224 1.17 14.85 9.07
C ARG A 224 -0.11 15.37 8.43
N GLY A 225 -1.25 15.12 9.09
CA GLY A 225 -2.56 15.52 8.61
C GLY A 225 -3.16 14.61 7.55
N LEU A 226 -2.44 13.56 7.09
CA LEU A 226 -2.97 12.58 6.14
C LEU A 226 -3.76 11.46 6.82
N PHE A 227 -3.61 11.30 8.12
CA PHE A 227 -4.36 10.34 8.95
C PHE A 227 -4.64 10.92 10.34
N HIS A 228 -5.59 10.32 11.05
CA HIS A 228 -6.16 10.82 12.29
C HIS A 228 -6.05 9.82 13.46
N LYS A 229 -5.83 8.55 13.15
CA LYS A 229 -5.68 7.45 14.12
C LYS A 229 -4.72 6.41 13.56
N VAL A 230 -4.06 5.67 14.44
CA VAL A 230 -3.11 4.63 14.07
C VAL A 230 -3.37 3.37 14.86
N ILE A 231 -3.29 2.18 14.21
CA ILE A 231 -3.26 0.88 14.87
C ILE A 231 -1.95 0.19 14.45
N ILE A 232 -1.19 -0.30 15.42
CA ILE A 232 0.09 -0.96 15.23
C ILE A 232 -0.05 -2.42 15.66
N GLU A 233 -0.03 -3.34 14.69
CA GLU A 233 -0.18 -4.76 14.97
C GLU A 233 1.18 -5.44 14.83
N SER A 234 1.71 -6.02 15.90
CA SER A 234 3.00 -6.74 15.92
C SER A 234 4.17 -5.94 15.30
N GLY A 235 4.09 -4.59 15.35
CA GLY A 235 5.05 -3.70 14.67
C GLY A 235 6.32 -3.42 15.47
N GLY A 236 6.44 -3.86 16.72
CA GLY A 236 7.57 -3.55 17.59
C GLY A 236 7.83 -2.05 17.72
N GLY A 237 9.09 -1.65 17.70
CA GLY A 237 9.49 -0.26 17.45
C GLY A 237 9.61 0.63 18.69
N ARG A 238 9.21 0.17 19.87
CA ARG A 238 9.44 0.91 21.12
C ARG A 238 10.80 0.66 21.75
N ASP A 239 11.49 -0.34 21.28
CA ASP A 239 12.81 -0.72 21.75
C ASP A 239 13.88 -0.45 20.71
N ARG A 240 15.13 -0.58 21.12
CA ARG A 240 16.30 -0.45 20.24
C ARG A 240 16.80 -1.81 19.74
N THR A 241 15.97 -2.85 19.81
CA THR A 241 16.35 -4.24 19.47
C THR A 241 16.57 -4.42 17.98
N LEU A 242 15.96 -3.57 17.13
CA LEU A 242 16.20 -3.54 15.68
C LEU A 242 16.72 -2.14 15.28
N PRO A 243 18.01 -1.84 15.51
CA PRO A 243 18.55 -0.55 15.12
C PRO A 243 18.53 -0.40 13.60
N MET A 244 17.85 0.64 13.14
CA MET A 244 17.89 0.99 11.72
C MET A 244 19.27 1.54 11.36
N PRO A 245 19.86 1.12 10.22
CA PRO A 245 21.11 1.64 9.76
C PRO A 245 20.99 3.15 9.43
N THR A 246 22.08 3.86 9.53
CA THR A 246 22.16 5.21 8.96
C THR A 246 22.22 5.14 7.44
N ILE A 247 21.86 6.22 6.75
CA ILE A 247 21.98 6.30 5.29
C ILE A 247 23.40 6.00 4.79
N ALA A 248 24.42 6.40 5.56
CA ALA A 248 25.83 6.11 5.23
C ALA A 248 26.15 4.61 5.31
N THR A 249 25.60 3.90 6.30
CA THR A 249 25.74 2.43 6.41
C THR A 249 24.97 1.74 5.29
N ALA A 250 23.78 2.21 4.98
CA ALA A 250 22.98 1.67 3.89
C ALA A 250 23.63 1.88 2.52
N ALA A 251 24.27 3.04 2.29
CA ALA A 251 25.02 3.33 1.07
C ALA A 251 26.22 2.39 0.87
N LYS A 252 26.91 2.01 1.96
CA LYS A 252 27.98 0.98 1.88
C LYS A 252 27.43 -0.39 1.47
N ALA A 253 26.26 -0.77 1.97
CA ALA A 253 25.61 -2.02 1.55
C ALA A 253 25.20 -1.97 0.07
N GLY A 254 24.71 -0.83 -0.39
CA GLY A 254 24.37 -0.63 -1.81
C GLY A 254 25.59 -0.65 -2.73
N GLU A 255 26.70 -0.02 -2.32
CA GLU A 255 27.97 -0.09 -3.05
C GLU A 255 28.50 -1.54 -3.11
N ALA A 256 28.37 -2.31 -2.03
CA ALA A 256 28.72 -3.73 -2.03
C ALA A 256 27.84 -4.59 -2.96
N PHE A 257 26.56 -4.18 -3.15
CA PHE A 257 25.65 -4.85 -4.09
C PHE A 257 25.98 -4.55 -5.55
N ALA A 258 26.33 -3.31 -5.88
CA ALA A 258 26.53 -2.83 -7.25
C ALA A 258 27.75 -1.89 -7.34
N PRO A 259 28.98 -2.42 -7.14
CA PRO A 259 30.17 -1.61 -6.98
C PRO A 259 30.51 -0.79 -8.22
N GLY A 260 30.80 0.50 -8.02
CA GLY A 260 31.28 1.40 -9.07
C GLY A 260 30.26 1.78 -10.14
N LEU A 261 28.98 1.42 -9.99
CA LEU A 261 27.96 1.82 -10.94
C LEU A 261 27.52 3.27 -10.71
N ASP A 262 27.33 4.00 -11.80
CA ASP A 262 26.63 5.29 -11.77
C ASP A 262 25.10 5.10 -11.69
N ALA A 263 24.35 6.18 -11.51
CA ALA A 263 22.91 6.12 -11.35
C ALA A 263 22.19 5.59 -12.60
N THR A 264 22.71 5.82 -13.79
CA THR A 264 22.15 5.34 -15.06
C THR A 264 22.33 3.83 -15.17
N ALA A 265 23.54 3.33 -14.92
CA ALA A 265 23.85 1.91 -14.93
C ALA A 265 23.07 1.15 -13.84
N LEU A 266 22.90 1.74 -12.65
CA LEU A 266 22.04 1.17 -11.60
C LEU A 266 20.60 0.98 -12.09
N ARG A 267 20.00 2.01 -12.70
CA ARG A 267 18.62 1.95 -13.23
C ARG A 267 18.47 0.97 -14.39
N ALA A 268 19.55 0.67 -15.10
CA ALA A 268 19.57 -0.31 -16.18
C ALA A 268 19.74 -1.76 -15.69
N LEU A 269 19.96 -1.99 -14.39
CA LEU A 269 20.07 -3.35 -13.87
C LEU A 269 18.79 -4.15 -14.16
N PRO A 270 18.90 -5.39 -14.64
CA PRO A 270 17.73 -6.25 -14.84
C PRO A 270 17.03 -6.56 -13.52
N GLU A 271 15.72 -6.80 -13.58
CA GLU A 271 14.89 -7.04 -12.39
C GLU A 271 15.42 -8.21 -11.57
N GLU A 272 15.83 -9.30 -12.21
CA GLU A 272 16.36 -10.48 -11.55
C GLU A 272 17.62 -10.17 -10.73
N LYS A 273 18.42 -9.19 -11.17
CA LYS A 273 19.59 -8.74 -10.44
C LYS A 273 19.24 -7.93 -9.21
N VAL A 274 18.27 -7.02 -9.32
CA VAL A 274 17.84 -6.16 -8.20
C VAL A 274 17.09 -6.98 -7.14
N THR A 275 16.17 -7.83 -7.57
CA THR A 275 15.41 -8.74 -6.70
C THR A 275 16.32 -9.81 -6.12
N ALA A 276 17.11 -10.49 -6.97
CA ALA A 276 17.94 -11.62 -6.64
C ALA A 276 17.18 -12.65 -5.75
N ASP A 277 17.84 -13.15 -4.70
CA ASP A 277 17.27 -14.06 -3.71
C ASP A 277 16.76 -13.34 -2.44
N LEU A 278 16.54 -12.02 -2.50
CA LEU A 278 16.16 -11.23 -1.33
C LEU A 278 14.72 -11.52 -0.90
N SER A 279 14.58 -12.16 0.24
CA SER A 279 13.32 -12.54 0.87
C SER A 279 13.41 -12.43 2.38
N MET A 280 12.33 -12.66 3.10
CA MET A 280 12.34 -12.72 4.58
C MET A 280 13.36 -13.72 5.14
N MET A 281 13.67 -14.78 4.40
CA MET A 281 14.66 -15.79 4.81
C MET A 281 16.12 -15.34 4.58
N THR A 282 16.34 -14.36 3.73
CA THR A 282 17.67 -13.98 3.24
C THR A 282 18.00 -12.50 3.45
N MET A 283 17.10 -11.72 4.00
CA MET A 283 17.24 -10.26 4.15
C MET A 283 18.42 -9.82 5.02
N ALA A 284 18.98 -10.72 5.82
CA ALA A 284 20.20 -10.44 6.62
C ALA A 284 21.50 -10.56 5.83
N LYS A 285 21.44 -10.95 4.54
CA LYS A 285 22.63 -11.09 3.68
C LYS A 285 23.21 -9.70 3.34
N PRO A 286 24.53 -9.62 3.08
CA PRO A 286 25.18 -8.40 2.59
C PRO A 286 24.52 -7.86 1.30
N GLY A 287 24.58 -6.53 1.10
CA GLY A 287 24.03 -5.86 -0.09
C GLY A 287 22.56 -5.46 0.04
N TYR A 288 21.99 -5.56 1.25
CA TYR A 288 20.69 -4.99 1.61
C TYR A 288 20.74 -4.47 3.05
N SER A 289 20.12 -3.34 3.30
CA SER A 289 20.11 -2.70 4.61
C SER A 289 18.72 -2.55 5.22
N GLY A 290 17.67 -2.68 4.42
CA GLY A 290 16.32 -2.35 4.84
C GLY A 290 16.06 -0.85 5.01
N PRO A 291 14.98 -0.48 5.69
CA PRO A 291 14.70 0.90 6.10
C PRO A 291 15.87 1.53 6.86
N MET A 292 16.06 2.84 6.69
CA MET A 292 17.22 3.53 7.23
C MET A 292 16.85 4.89 7.83
N VAL A 293 17.64 5.34 8.79
CA VAL A 293 17.56 6.71 9.30
C VAL A 293 18.13 7.64 8.24
N ASP A 294 17.24 8.44 7.62
CA ASP A 294 17.58 9.37 6.54
C ASP A 294 17.52 10.85 6.95
N GLY A 295 17.06 11.14 8.17
CA GLY A 295 16.92 12.51 8.68
C GLY A 295 15.81 13.32 8.00
N ARG A 296 15.00 12.70 7.14
CA ARG A 296 13.88 13.32 6.43
C ARG A 296 12.55 12.62 6.71
N THR A 297 12.49 11.33 6.46
CA THR A 297 11.30 10.48 6.69
C THR A 297 11.42 9.79 8.04
N ILE A 298 12.62 9.35 8.40
CA ILE A 298 12.94 8.64 9.64
C ILE A 298 14.07 9.38 10.34
N PHE A 299 13.81 9.83 11.57
CA PHE A 299 14.78 10.60 12.37
C PHE A 299 15.55 9.74 13.37
N GLY A 300 15.09 8.52 13.65
CA GLY A 300 15.72 7.62 14.60
C GLY A 300 14.82 6.49 15.02
N ALA A 301 15.20 5.77 16.08
CA ALA A 301 14.32 4.80 16.72
C ALA A 301 13.04 5.49 17.20
N SER A 302 11.92 4.78 17.16
CA SER A 302 10.61 5.34 17.51
C SER A 302 10.59 5.93 18.92
N ILE A 303 11.26 5.28 19.89
CA ILE A 303 11.35 5.78 21.26
C ILE A 303 12.05 7.13 21.33
N ASP A 304 13.11 7.33 20.56
CA ASP A 304 13.87 8.59 20.53
C ASP A 304 13.08 9.70 19.84
N ALA A 305 12.37 9.36 18.76
CA ALA A 305 11.49 10.28 18.05
C ALA A 305 10.29 10.72 18.92
N ILE A 306 9.71 9.81 19.69
CA ILE A 306 8.65 10.13 20.68
C ILE A 306 9.20 11.09 21.73
N ALA A 307 10.36 10.79 22.32
CA ALA A 307 11.00 11.63 23.33
C ALA A 307 11.35 13.03 22.81
N ALA A 308 11.72 13.13 21.53
CA ALA A 308 11.99 14.40 20.84
C ALA A 308 10.72 15.15 20.38
N GLY A 309 9.51 14.60 20.59
CA GLY A 309 8.26 15.21 20.15
C GLY A 309 8.04 15.22 18.64
N LEU A 310 8.75 14.36 17.90
CA LEU A 310 8.67 14.28 16.44
C LEU A 310 7.47 13.46 15.94
N TYR A 311 6.74 12.78 16.83
CA TYR A 311 5.56 12.00 16.49
C TYR A 311 4.33 12.87 16.24
N ALA A 312 3.49 12.44 15.30
CA ALA A 312 2.18 13.01 15.10
C ALA A 312 1.30 12.78 16.34
N LYS A 313 0.60 13.83 16.79
CA LYS A 313 -0.26 13.78 18.00
C LYS A 313 -1.64 13.24 17.61
N VAL A 314 -1.75 11.94 17.44
CA VAL A 314 -2.99 11.22 17.12
C VAL A 314 -3.19 10.04 18.07
N PRO A 315 -4.42 9.55 18.29
CA PRO A 315 -4.66 8.32 19.02
C PRO A 315 -3.93 7.14 18.38
N VAL A 316 -3.27 6.33 19.20
CA VAL A 316 -2.52 5.13 18.80
C VAL A 316 -2.99 3.94 19.60
N MET A 317 -3.33 2.85 18.92
CA MET A 317 -3.58 1.53 19.48
C MET A 317 -2.38 0.63 19.14
N VAL A 318 -1.91 -0.17 20.12
CA VAL A 318 -0.78 -1.10 19.96
C VAL A 318 -1.16 -2.46 20.52
#